data_263fdbc273954d3573804de47fe3bd57
#
_entry.id   263fdbc273954d3573804de47fe3bd57
#
_cell.length_a   1.000
_cell.length_b   1.000
_cell.length_c   1.000
_cell.angle_alpha   90.00
_cell.angle_beta   90.00
_cell.angle_gamma   90.00
#
_symmetry.space_group_name_H-M   'P 1'
#
loop_
_entity.id
_entity.type
_entity.pdbx_description
1 polymer ?
#
loop_
_entity_poly.entity_id
_entity_poly.type
_entity_poly.pdbx_seq_one_letter_code
_entity_poly.pdbx_strand_id
1 'polypeptide(L)' 'VTTQRLSNEFADVVVRVVTEGNGERLEIRSPRRGTCVRLDPVELEALTWQPPDVFTRTLEGSIGPTA' A
#
# COMPACT_ATOMS: atom_id res chain seq x y z
N VAL A 1 1.82 18.83 3.34
CA VAL A 1 1.55 17.43 3.17
C VAL A 1 2.56 16.60 3.93
N THR A 2 2.08 15.70 4.74
CA THR A 2 2.94 14.90 5.59
C THR A 2 3.22 13.55 4.97
N THR A 3 4.50 13.22 4.90
CA THR A 3 4.94 11.93 4.43
C THR A 3 5.30 11.08 5.64
N GLN A 4 4.77 9.87 5.70
CA GLN A 4 5.03 8.95 6.78
C GLN A 4 5.78 7.75 6.27
N ARG A 5 6.67 7.25 7.10
CA ARG A 5 7.46 6.08 6.75
C ARG A 5 7.17 4.97 7.74
N LEU A 6 6.87 3.80 7.22
CA LEU A 6 6.60 2.62 8.02
C LEU A 6 7.57 1.55 7.59
N SER A 7 8.41 1.11 8.50
CA SER A 7 9.43 0.15 8.11
C SER A 7 9.76 -0.78 9.26
N ASN A 8 10.24 -1.93 8.89
CA ASN A 8 10.82 -2.88 9.82
C ASN A 8 11.96 -3.58 9.08
N GLU A 9 12.46 -4.67 9.65
CA GLU A 9 13.60 -5.34 9.03
C GLU A 9 13.25 -6.01 7.70
N PHE A 10 11.96 -6.18 7.41
CA PHE A 10 11.54 -6.89 6.21
C PHE A 10 11.01 -5.98 5.11
N ALA A 11 10.51 -4.82 5.47
CA ALA A 11 9.83 -3.97 4.49
C ALA A 11 9.97 -2.51 4.84
N ASP A 12 9.79 -1.67 3.84
CA ASP A 12 9.90 -0.23 4.00
C ASP A 12 8.90 0.40 3.04
N VAL A 13 7.94 1.15 3.58
CA VAL A 13 6.97 1.85 2.76
C VAL A 13 6.87 3.30 3.18
N VAL A 14 6.55 4.14 2.22
CA VAL A 14 6.34 5.57 2.43
C VAL A 14 4.92 5.88 1.98
N VAL A 15 4.15 6.53 2.85
CA VAL A 15 2.77 6.86 2.55
C VAL A 15 2.55 8.35 2.67
N ARG A 16 1.68 8.87 1.83
CA ARG A 16 1.27 10.27 1.92
C ARG A 16 -0.07 10.43 1.26
N VAL A 17 -0.78 11.48 1.67
CA VAL A 17 -2.06 11.83 1.06
C VAL A 17 -1.77 12.77 -0.11
N VAL A 18 -2.32 12.45 -1.26
CA VAL A 18 -2.18 13.30 -2.44
C VAL A 18 -3.57 13.70 -2.93
N THR A 19 -3.65 14.88 -3.52
CA THR A 19 -4.89 15.35 -4.13
C THR A 19 -4.79 15.10 -5.62
N GLU A 20 -5.80 14.45 -6.16
CA GLU A 20 -5.80 14.09 -7.57
C GLU A 20 -7.20 14.34 -8.12
N GLY A 21 -7.28 15.20 -9.13
CA GLY A 21 -8.58 15.59 -9.65
C GLY A 21 -9.37 16.28 -8.56
N ASN A 22 -10.56 15.78 -8.27
CA ASN A 22 -11.40 16.35 -7.22
C ASN A 22 -11.51 15.41 -6.03
N GLY A 23 -10.51 14.59 -5.80
CA GLY A 23 -10.53 13.69 -4.68
C GLY A 23 -9.15 13.50 -4.08
N GLU A 24 -9.14 12.84 -2.93
CA GLU A 24 -7.90 12.53 -2.25
C GLU A 24 -7.58 11.06 -2.42
N ARG A 25 -6.28 10.75 -2.46
CA ARG A 25 -5.83 9.38 -2.56
C ARG A 25 -4.68 9.17 -1.60
N LEU A 26 -4.51 7.95 -1.16
CA LEU A 26 -3.33 7.59 -0.38
C LEU A 26 -2.31 6.97 -1.31
N GLU A 27 -1.14 7.59 -1.38
CA GLU A 27 -0.05 7.06 -2.19
C GLU A 27 0.83 6.20 -1.29
N ILE A 28 1.04 4.97 -1.69
CA ILE A 28 1.89 4.03 -0.97
C ILE A 28 3.03 3.66 -1.90
N ARG A 29 4.24 3.92 -1.46
CA ARG A 29 5.41 3.66 -2.29
C ARG A 29 6.38 2.75 -1.56
N SER A 30 6.92 1.79 -2.29
CA SER A 30 7.97 0.92 -1.78
C SER A 30 9.28 1.32 -2.43
N PRO A 31 10.17 2.03 -1.72
CA PRO A 31 11.44 2.43 -2.32
C PRO A 31 12.31 1.26 -2.72
N ARG A 32 12.27 0.19 -1.95
CA ARG A 32 13.10 -0.98 -2.24
C ARG A 32 12.71 -1.64 -3.55
N ARG A 33 11.41 -1.70 -3.81
CA ARG A 33 10.92 -2.39 -5.00
C ARG A 33 10.70 -1.46 -6.17
N GLY A 34 10.70 -0.17 -5.91
CA GLY A 34 10.42 0.81 -6.94
C GLY A 34 8.98 0.81 -7.38
N THR A 35 8.07 0.37 -6.50
CA THR A 35 6.65 0.28 -6.84
C THR A 35 5.87 1.34 -6.09
N CYS A 36 4.72 1.70 -6.65
CA CYS A 36 3.89 2.75 -6.10
C CYS A 36 2.44 2.49 -6.47
N VAL A 37 1.54 2.73 -5.53
CA VAL A 37 0.12 2.57 -5.78
C VAL A 37 -0.61 3.73 -5.12
N ARG A 38 -1.72 4.14 -5.72
CA ARG A 38 -2.59 5.16 -5.16
C ARG A 38 -3.96 4.57 -4.99
N LEU A 39 -4.49 4.68 -3.79
CA LEU A 39 -5.79 4.11 -3.44
C LEU A 39 -6.73 5.22 -3.05
N ASP A 40 -7.98 5.12 -3.53
CA ASP A 40 -8.98 6.10 -3.14
C ASP A 40 -9.62 5.67 -1.81
N PRO A 41 -10.44 6.56 -1.21
CA PRO A 41 -11.03 6.24 0.09
C PRO A 41 -11.90 4.97 0.09
N VAL A 42 -12.56 4.68 -1.02
CA VAL A 42 -13.41 3.48 -1.08
C VAL A 42 -12.54 2.23 -1.01
N GLU A 43 -11.44 2.23 -1.75
CA GLU A 43 -10.52 1.09 -1.73
C GLU A 43 -9.88 0.93 -0.36
N LEU A 44 -9.52 2.04 0.26
CA LEU A 44 -8.93 1.98 1.59
C LEU A 44 -9.91 1.48 2.62
N GLU A 45 -11.14 1.95 2.57
CA GLU A 45 -12.15 1.50 3.50
C GLU A 45 -12.40 0.01 3.34
N ALA A 46 -12.38 -0.48 2.12
CA ALA A 46 -12.60 -1.90 1.87
C ALA A 46 -11.54 -2.76 2.53
N LEU A 47 -10.34 -2.25 2.67
CA LEU A 47 -9.28 -3.01 3.32
C LEU A 47 -9.57 -3.24 4.80
N THR A 48 -10.40 -2.39 5.41
CA THR A 48 -10.63 -2.47 6.84
C THR A 48 -11.51 -3.65 7.25
N TRP A 49 -12.23 -4.23 6.29
CA TRP A 49 -13.11 -5.35 6.62
C TRP A 49 -12.70 -6.65 5.93
N GLN A 50 -11.51 -6.68 5.33
CA GLN A 50 -11.04 -7.91 4.70
C GLN A 50 -10.58 -8.91 5.73
N PRO A 51 -10.78 -10.21 5.49
CA PRO A 51 -10.21 -11.20 6.40
C PRO A 51 -8.69 -11.15 6.34
N PRO A 52 -8.03 -11.49 7.44
CA PRO A 52 -6.56 -11.38 7.48
C PRO A 52 -5.84 -12.20 6.40
N ASP A 53 -6.42 -13.29 5.94
CA ASP A 53 -5.75 -14.11 4.95
C ASP A 53 -5.64 -13.44 3.59
N VAL A 54 -6.43 -12.39 3.34
CA VAL A 54 -6.28 -11.61 2.12
C VAL A 54 -4.90 -10.99 2.06
N PHE A 55 -4.43 -10.48 3.19
CA PHE A 55 -3.12 -9.85 3.22
C PHE A 55 -2.00 -10.88 3.12
N THR A 56 -2.19 -12.03 3.72
CA THR A 56 -1.22 -13.11 3.59
C THR A 56 -1.09 -13.57 2.14
N ARG A 57 -2.20 -13.70 1.45
CA ARG A 57 -2.17 -14.11 0.05
C ARG A 57 -1.54 -13.05 -0.84
N THR A 58 -1.75 -11.79 -0.49
CA THR A 58 -1.11 -10.71 -1.23
C THR A 58 0.40 -10.81 -1.11
N LEU A 59 0.87 -11.13 0.08
CA LEU A 59 2.30 -11.33 0.29
C LEU A 59 2.82 -12.51 -0.53
N GLU A 60 2.10 -13.60 -0.52
CA GLU A 60 2.50 -14.77 -1.28
C GLU A 60 2.58 -14.46 -2.77
N GLY A 61 1.63 -13.69 -3.25
CA GLY A 61 1.64 -13.30 -4.64
C GLY A 61 2.81 -12.42 -4.99
N SER A 62 3.24 -11.57 -4.06
CA SER A 62 4.31 -10.63 -4.35
C SER A 62 5.69 -11.27 -4.23
N ILE A 63 5.85 -12.27 -3.42
CA ILE A 63 7.12 -12.97 -3.28
C ILE A 63 7.06 -14.38 -3.85
N GLY A 64 5.97 -14.68 -4.48
CA GLY A 64 5.75 -15.99 -5.03
C GLY A 64 6.85 -16.34 -6.02
N PRO A 65 7.10 -17.54 -6.09
CA PRO A 65 8.13 -17.98 -7.00
C PRO A 65 7.75 -17.71 -8.42
N THR A 66 7.32 -17.35 -8.36
CA THR A 66 7.22 -17.15 -9.28
C THR A 66 7.21 -17.03 -9.78
N ALA A 67 7.20 -16.89 -9.50
CA ALA A 67 7.24 -16.93 -9.79
C ALA A 67 7.32 -16.86 -10.10
#